data_556e95662ac99ccb8d75fc43971bd20f
#
_entry.id   556e95662ac99ccb8d75fc43971bd20f
#
_cell.length_a   1.000
_cell.length_b   1.000
_cell.length_c   1.000
_cell.angle_alpha   90.00
_cell.angle_beta   90.00
_cell.angle_gamma   90.00
#
_symmetry.space_group_name_H-M   'P 1'
#
loop_
_entity.id
_entity.type
_entity.pdbx_description
1 polymer ?
#
loop_
_entity_poly.entity_id
_entity_poly.type
_entity_poly.pdbx_seq_one_letter_code
_entity_poly.pdbx_strand_id
1 'polypeptide(L)'
;FFTPFELLELQAGLYGIKKNNRKTKEILDNVGLFDKKDAYARTLSGGMRRRLLVAKALVHSPEMLILDEPTAGVDVELRAALWKYINQINKQGTTICLTTHYLQEAEELCENITIINDGQIIKDDSKENLLNLISTKKVSFDLKKNIEIPKELLKFNPILSNHKLHLS
;
A
#
# COMPACT_ATOMS: atom_id res chain seq x y z
N PHE A 1 23.25 -3.20 13.78
CA PHE A 1 24.25 -2.28 14.31
C PHE A 1 24.03 -0.83 13.83
N PHE A 2 23.31 -0.61 12.73
CA PHE A 2 23.06 0.73 12.18
C PHE A 2 21.73 1.32 12.64
N THR A 3 21.68 2.63 12.72
CA THR A 3 20.43 3.39 12.82
C THR A 3 19.80 3.53 11.41
N PRO A 4 18.50 3.84 11.27
CA PRO A 4 17.87 4.15 9.98
C PRO A 4 18.66 5.23 9.19
N PHE A 5 19.10 6.27 9.87
CA PHE A 5 19.86 7.34 9.23
C PHE A 5 21.19 6.83 8.68
N GLU A 6 21.99 6.14 9.50
CA GLU A 6 23.30 5.60 9.10
C GLU A 6 23.15 4.58 7.95
N LEU A 7 22.10 3.74 7.98
CA LEU A 7 21.85 2.77 6.94
C LEU A 7 21.58 3.44 5.59
N LEU A 8 20.75 4.48 5.54
CA LEU A 8 20.49 5.21 4.31
C LEU A 8 21.72 6.00 3.84
N GLU A 9 22.47 6.61 4.75
CA GLU A 9 23.71 7.29 4.43
C GLU A 9 24.77 6.36 3.84
N LEU A 10 24.90 5.16 4.42
CA LEU A 10 25.80 4.12 3.90
C LEU A 10 25.35 3.70 2.49
N GLN A 11 24.05 3.41 2.32
CA GLN A 11 23.49 3.02 1.04
C GLN A 11 23.73 4.09 -0.03
N ALA A 12 23.46 5.37 0.30
CA ALA A 12 23.72 6.50 -0.60
C ALA A 12 25.19 6.59 -0.99
N GLY A 13 26.10 6.33 -0.04
CA GLY A 13 27.53 6.28 -0.31
C GLY A 13 27.93 5.15 -1.28
N LEU A 14 27.33 3.97 -1.13
CA LEU A 14 27.57 2.83 -2.03
C LEU A 14 27.11 3.12 -3.48
N TYR A 15 26.06 3.91 -3.65
CA TYR A 15 25.61 4.40 -4.96
C TYR A 15 26.36 5.65 -5.46
N GLY A 16 27.41 6.08 -4.76
CA GLY A 16 28.23 7.22 -5.17
C GLY A 16 27.56 8.59 -4.99
N ILE A 17 26.48 8.68 -4.23
CA ILE A 17 25.75 9.93 -4.04
C ILE A 17 26.55 10.83 -3.08
N LYS A 18 26.95 12.01 -3.57
CA LYS A 18 27.66 13.00 -2.76
C LYS A 18 26.81 13.45 -1.57
N LYS A 19 27.43 13.68 -0.41
CA LYS A 19 26.72 14.05 0.84
C LYS A 19 25.68 15.17 0.67
N ASN A 20 26.03 16.21 -0.10
CA ASN A 20 25.13 17.36 -0.31
C ASN A 20 23.88 17.05 -1.15
N ASN A 21 23.87 15.91 -1.86
CA ASN A 21 22.76 15.49 -2.74
C ASN A 21 21.91 14.39 -2.09
N ARG A 22 22.24 13.96 -0.87
CA ARG A 22 21.52 12.89 -0.18
C ARG A 22 20.21 13.42 0.41
N LYS A 23 19.14 12.69 0.14
CA LYS A 23 17.78 12.99 0.63
C LYS A 23 17.38 12.17 1.84
N THR A 24 18.34 11.69 2.62
CA THR A 24 18.15 10.76 3.74
C THR A 24 17.04 11.21 4.71
N LYS A 25 17.06 12.50 5.11
CA LYS A 25 16.06 13.05 6.04
C LYS A 25 14.67 13.09 5.42
N GLU A 26 14.56 13.57 4.18
CA GLU A 26 13.32 13.65 3.42
C GLU A 26 12.69 12.26 3.24
N ILE A 27 13.49 11.26 2.87
CA ILE A 27 13.03 9.88 2.67
C ILE A 27 12.52 9.30 4.00
N LEU A 28 13.28 9.48 5.12
CA LEU A 28 12.88 8.99 6.44
C LEU A 28 11.57 9.63 6.91
N ASP A 29 11.39 10.92 6.63
CA ASP A 29 10.16 11.63 6.97
C ASP A 29 8.96 11.09 6.18
N ASN A 30 9.10 10.95 4.86
CA ASN A 30 8.05 10.42 3.97
C ASN A 30 7.63 8.97 4.29
N VAL A 31 8.53 8.15 4.81
CA VAL A 31 8.18 6.80 5.27
C VAL A 31 7.78 6.76 6.77
N GLY A 32 7.67 7.90 7.44
CA GLY A 32 7.28 8.02 8.86
C GLY A 32 8.28 7.37 9.82
N LEU A 33 9.57 7.53 9.57
CA LEU A 33 10.66 7.00 10.41
C LEU A 33 11.62 8.09 10.90
N PHE A 34 11.34 9.37 10.65
CA PHE A 34 12.24 10.44 11.04
C PHE A 34 12.48 10.50 12.57
N ASP A 35 11.44 10.30 13.37
CA ASP A 35 11.53 10.27 14.84
C ASP A 35 12.33 9.07 15.38
N LYS A 36 12.57 8.08 14.55
CA LYS A 36 13.34 6.86 14.86
C LYS A 36 14.69 6.83 14.15
N LYS A 37 15.11 7.93 13.51
CA LYS A 37 16.33 8.00 12.69
C LYS A 37 17.59 7.57 13.43
N ASP A 38 17.65 7.81 14.75
CA ASP A 38 18.81 7.52 15.61
C ASP A 38 18.60 6.26 16.47
N ALA A 39 17.46 5.57 16.38
CA ALA A 39 17.21 4.31 17.07
C ALA A 39 17.93 3.16 16.36
N TYR A 40 18.41 2.15 17.10
CA TYR A 40 19.01 0.99 16.46
C TYR A 40 17.97 0.23 15.63
N ALA A 41 18.31 -0.14 14.36
CA ALA A 41 17.38 -0.81 13.45
C ALA A 41 16.81 -2.13 14.02
N ARG A 42 17.54 -2.82 14.91
CA ARG A 42 17.08 -4.02 15.61
C ARG A 42 15.90 -3.77 16.56
N THR A 43 15.72 -2.54 17.06
CA THR A 43 14.63 -2.17 17.98
C THR A 43 13.35 -1.77 17.27
N LEU A 44 13.37 -1.66 15.94
CA LEU A 44 12.23 -1.31 15.13
C LEU A 44 11.21 -2.46 15.07
N SER A 45 9.92 -2.12 15.05
CA SER A 45 8.85 -3.08 14.76
C SER A 45 8.95 -3.67 13.36
N GLY A 46 8.19 -4.74 13.08
CA GLY A 46 8.14 -5.35 11.74
C GLY A 46 7.74 -4.35 10.66
N GLY A 47 6.67 -3.59 10.89
CA GLY A 47 6.21 -2.54 9.98
C GLY A 47 7.21 -1.39 9.80
N MET A 48 7.91 -0.99 10.89
CA MET A 48 8.99 -0.01 10.79
C MET A 48 10.16 -0.52 9.95
N ARG A 49 10.56 -1.78 10.14
CA ARG A 49 11.61 -2.40 9.32
C ARG A 49 11.22 -2.47 7.85
N ARG A 50 9.96 -2.81 7.54
CA ARG A 50 9.45 -2.83 6.17
C ARG A 50 9.55 -1.47 5.52
N ARG A 51 9.10 -0.41 6.21
CA ARG A 51 9.21 0.97 5.73
C ARG A 51 10.67 1.44 5.55
N LEU A 52 11.58 0.96 6.41
CA LEU A 52 13.02 1.24 6.25
C LEU A 52 13.60 0.55 5.01
N LEU A 53 13.13 -0.65 4.64
CA LEU A 53 13.54 -1.31 3.40
C LEU A 53 13.06 -0.55 2.17
N VAL A 54 11.82 -0.02 2.18
CA VAL A 54 11.32 0.86 1.12
C VAL A 54 12.19 2.13 1.02
N ALA A 55 12.46 2.78 2.16
CA ALA A 55 13.35 3.95 2.22
C ALA A 55 14.74 3.66 1.63
N LYS A 56 15.31 2.51 1.96
CA LYS A 56 16.61 2.06 1.44
C LYS A 56 16.60 1.91 -0.08
N ALA A 57 15.53 1.37 -0.65
CA ALA A 57 15.40 1.19 -2.09
C ALA A 57 15.26 2.52 -2.85
N LEU A 58 14.82 3.60 -2.18
CA LEU A 58 14.60 4.92 -2.76
C LEU A 58 15.82 5.85 -2.72
N VAL A 59 16.85 5.51 -1.95
CA VAL A 59 18.01 6.38 -1.70
C VAL A 59 18.68 6.90 -2.97
N HIS A 60 18.76 6.06 -4.01
CA HIS A 60 19.43 6.37 -5.26
C HIS A 60 18.49 6.86 -6.38
N SER A 61 17.22 7.17 -6.05
CA SER A 61 16.22 7.63 -7.01
C SER A 61 16.14 6.73 -8.25
N PRO A 62 15.75 5.47 -8.12
CA PRO A 62 15.77 4.50 -9.20
C PRO A 62 14.75 4.85 -10.29
N GLU A 63 15.04 4.49 -11.54
CA GLU A 63 14.06 4.58 -12.65
C GLU A 63 12.98 3.52 -12.52
N MET A 64 13.30 2.37 -11.91
CA MET A 64 12.37 1.28 -11.63
C MET A 64 12.49 0.81 -10.18
N LEU A 65 11.38 0.64 -9.50
CA LEU A 65 11.27 0.20 -8.11
C LEU A 65 10.41 -1.06 -8.04
N ILE A 66 10.95 -2.13 -7.46
CA ILE A 66 10.23 -3.39 -7.20
C ILE A 66 10.00 -3.50 -5.71
N LEU A 67 8.74 -3.60 -5.29
CA LEU A 67 8.32 -3.66 -3.91
C LEU A 67 7.55 -4.97 -3.66
N ASP A 68 8.05 -5.77 -2.75
CA ASP A 68 7.37 -6.99 -2.31
C ASP A 68 6.64 -6.73 -1.01
N GLU A 69 5.29 -6.75 -1.04
CA GLU A 69 4.40 -6.52 0.12
C GLU A 69 4.76 -5.25 0.91
N PRO A 70 4.86 -4.06 0.30
CA PRO A 70 5.49 -2.88 0.92
C PRO A 70 4.80 -2.41 2.20
N THR A 71 3.51 -2.69 2.37
CA THR A 71 2.73 -2.23 3.54
C THR A 71 2.30 -3.34 4.48
N ALA A 72 2.80 -4.57 4.30
CA ALA A 72 2.47 -5.67 5.20
C ALA A 72 2.90 -5.36 6.65
N GLY A 73 1.95 -5.47 7.60
CA GLY A 73 2.19 -5.16 9.00
C GLY A 73 2.39 -3.67 9.34
N VAL A 74 2.02 -2.78 8.41
CA VAL A 74 2.01 -1.32 8.62
C VAL A 74 0.60 -0.87 9.07
N ASP A 75 0.54 0.03 10.04
CA ASP A 75 -0.72 0.62 10.53
C ASP A 75 -1.47 1.37 9.42
N VAL A 76 -2.80 1.44 9.53
CA VAL A 76 -3.68 2.00 8.49
C VAL A 76 -3.29 3.44 8.10
N GLU A 77 -3.03 4.31 9.09
CA GLU A 77 -2.67 5.70 8.83
C GLU A 77 -1.30 5.82 8.12
N LEU A 78 -0.31 5.06 8.61
CA LEU A 78 1.02 5.03 8.01
C LEU A 78 1.05 4.37 6.64
N ARG A 79 0.14 3.41 6.40
CA ARG A 79 -0.07 2.79 5.09
C ARG A 79 -0.54 3.82 4.07
N ALA A 80 -1.56 4.61 4.41
CA ALA A 80 -2.07 5.67 3.54
C ALA A 80 -0.98 6.72 3.21
N ALA A 81 -0.18 7.11 4.20
CA ALA A 81 0.95 8.01 3.98
C ALA A 81 2.01 7.41 3.02
N LEU A 82 2.33 6.12 3.19
CA LEU A 82 3.28 5.42 2.32
C LEU A 82 2.74 5.29 0.90
N TRP A 83 1.46 4.98 0.70
CA TRP A 83 0.82 4.95 -0.62
C TRP A 83 0.90 6.31 -1.32
N LYS A 84 0.60 7.39 -0.59
CA LYS A 84 0.73 8.74 -1.13
C LYS A 84 2.16 9.03 -1.60
N TYR A 85 3.16 8.62 -0.83
CA TYR A 85 4.56 8.80 -1.20
C TYR A 85 4.95 7.97 -2.42
N ILE A 86 4.54 6.69 -2.49
CA ILE A 86 4.76 5.80 -3.64
C ILE A 86 4.13 6.41 -4.91
N ASN A 87 2.88 6.89 -4.83
CA ASN A 87 2.21 7.57 -5.94
C ASN A 87 2.94 8.84 -6.38
N GLN A 88 3.49 9.61 -5.43
CA GLN A 88 4.27 10.80 -5.75
C GLN A 88 5.54 10.45 -6.54
N ILE A 89 6.27 9.41 -6.13
CA ILE A 89 7.47 8.93 -6.81
C ILE A 89 7.15 8.42 -8.21
N ASN A 90 6.05 7.69 -8.37
CA ASN A 90 5.58 7.23 -9.68
C ASN A 90 5.27 8.42 -10.61
N LYS A 91 4.55 9.44 -10.12
CA LYS A 91 4.28 10.68 -10.89
C LYS A 91 5.54 11.46 -11.28
N GLN A 92 6.64 11.26 -10.55
CA GLN A 92 7.95 11.84 -10.88
C GLN A 92 8.72 11.03 -11.93
N GLY A 93 8.15 9.93 -12.43
CA GLY A 93 8.69 9.12 -13.53
C GLY A 93 9.31 7.79 -13.14
N THR A 94 9.31 7.40 -11.85
CA THR A 94 9.75 6.06 -11.44
C THR A 94 8.70 5.03 -11.82
N THR A 95 9.07 4.00 -12.57
CA THR A 95 8.21 2.83 -12.81
C THR A 95 8.14 1.98 -11.55
N ILE A 96 6.94 1.64 -11.09
CA ILE A 96 6.75 0.85 -9.86
C ILE A 96 6.06 -0.47 -10.19
N CYS A 97 6.71 -1.57 -9.77
CA CYS A 97 6.13 -2.90 -9.74
C CYS A 97 6.00 -3.33 -8.29
N LEU A 98 4.81 -3.72 -7.85
CA LEU A 98 4.60 -4.19 -6.49
C LEU A 98 3.83 -5.51 -6.45
N THR A 99 4.11 -6.33 -5.43
CA THR A 99 3.28 -7.47 -5.07
C THR A 99 2.48 -7.11 -3.84
N THR A 100 1.24 -7.56 -3.77
CA THR A 100 0.39 -7.39 -2.59
C THR A 100 -0.74 -8.41 -2.57
N HIS A 101 -1.19 -8.76 -1.37
CA HIS A 101 -2.43 -9.51 -1.16
C HIS A 101 -3.58 -8.60 -0.69
N TYR A 102 -3.32 -7.30 -0.54
CA TYR A 102 -4.35 -6.31 -0.20
C TYR A 102 -4.94 -5.71 -1.48
N LEU A 103 -6.18 -6.07 -1.79
CA LEU A 103 -6.89 -5.54 -2.97
C LEU A 103 -6.92 -4.01 -2.96
N GLN A 104 -7.15 -3.41 -1.80
CA GLN A 104 -7.19 -1.94 -1.66
C GLN A 104 -5.85 -1.28 -2.04
N GLU A 105 -4.70 -1.91 -1.75
CA GLU A 105 -3.39 -1.40 -2.16
C GLU A 105 -3.23 -1.42 -3.68
N ALA A 106 -3.67 -2.52 -4.31
CA ALA A 106 -3.66 -2.62 -5.76
C ALA A 106 -4.60 -1.59 -6.42
N GLU A 107 -5.79 -1.36 -5.84
CA GLU A 107 -6.74 -0.34 -6.31
C GLU A 107 -6.17 1.08 -6.22
N GLU A 108 -5.44 1.40 -5.16
CA GLU A 108 -4.90 2.74 -4.93
C GLU A 108 -3.62 3.03 -5.73
N LEU A 109 -2.76 2.03 -5.91
CA LEU A 109 -1.41 2.23 -6.44
C LEU A 109 -1.23 1.79 -7.90
N CYS A 110 -2.02 0.83 -8.39
CA CYS A 110 -1.77 0.21 -9.68
C CYS A 110 -2.69 0.73 -10.79
N GLU A 111 -2.16 0.86 -11.99
CA GLU A 111 -2.93 1.08 -13.21
C GLU A 111 -3.26 -0.26 -13.90
N ASN A 112 -2.33 -1.20 -13.85
CA ASN A 112 -2.46 -2.56 -14.36
C ASN A 112 -2.27 -3.56 -13.23
N ILE A 113 -3.06 -4.64 -13.22
CA ILE A 113 -3.04 -5.65 -12.16
C ILE A 113 -2.98 -7.03 -12.80
N THR A 114 -2.00 -7.82 -12.37
CA THR A 114 -1.87 -9.23 -12.73
C THR A 114 -2.24 -10.08 -11.52
N ILE A 115 -3.26 -10.93 -11.66
CA ILE A 115 -3.71 -11.87 -10.62
C ILE A 115 -3.00 -13.19 -10.84
N ILE A 116 -2.29 -13.65 -9.80
CA ILE A 116 -1.52 -14.90 -9.82
C ILE A 116 -2.11 -15.85 -8.78
N ASN A 117 -2.34 -17.11 -9.17
CA ASN A 117 -2.73 -18.18 -8.27
C ASN A 117 -1.97 -19.47 -8.64
N ASP A 118 -1.40 -20.16 -7.66
CA ASP A 118 -0.61 -21.38 -7.83
C ASP A 118 0.46 -21.28 -8.93
N GLY A 119 1.14 -20.11 -9.00
CA GLY A 119 2.20 -19.84 -9.97
C GLY A 119 1.72 -19.58 -11.41
N GLN A 120 0.41 -19.49 -11.63
CA GLN A 120 -0.18 -19.21 -12.94
C GLN A 120 -0.87 -17.85 -12.96
N ILE A 121 -0.75 -17.14 -14.08
CA ILE A 121 -1.48 -15.89 -14.31
C ILE A 121 -2.95 -16.26 -14.61
N ILE A 122 -3.83 -15.86 -13.71
CA ILE A 122 -5.27 -16.04 -13.86
C ILE A 122 -5.87 -14.93 -14.71
N LYS A 123 -5.40 -13.70 -14.49
CA LYS A 123 -5.88 -12.52 -15.20
C LYS A 123 -4.77 -11.46 -15.23
N ASP A 124 -4.69 -10.75 -16.33
CA ASP A 124 -3.81 -9.60 -16.52
C ASP A 124 -4.59 -8.54 -17.30
N ASP A 125 -4.86 -7.40 -16.66
CA ASP A 125 -5.70 -6.38 -17.26
C ASP A 125 -5.52 -5.02 -16.54
N SER A 126 -6.08 -3.96 -17.12
CA SER A 126 -6.18 -2.67 -16.44
C SER A 126 -7.04 -2.77 -15.18
N LYS A 127 -6.73 -1.96 -14.18
CA LYS A 127 -7.55 -1.85 -12.95
C LYS A 127 -9.02 -1.61 -13.27
N GLU A 128 -9.32 -0.72 -14.20
CA GLU A 128 -10.70 -0.38 -14.59
C GLU A 128 -11.45 -1.59 -15.13
N ASN A 129 -10.82 -2.36 -16.01
CA ASN A 129 -11.42 -3.57 -16.57
C ASN A 129 -11.67 -4.62 -15.50
N LEU A 130 -10.72 -4.82 -14.57
CA LEU A 130 -10.88 -5.78 -13.47
C LEU A 130 -12.00 -5.36 -12.50
N LEU A 131 -12.10 -4.08 -12.17
CA LEU A 131 -13.19 -3.56 -11.32
C LEU A 131 -14.56 -3.71 -11.99
N ASN A 132 -14.64 -3.55 -13.30
CA ASN A 132 -15.87 -3.73 -14.08
C ASN A 132 -16.32 -5.21 -14.15
N LEU A 133 -15.40 -6.17 -13.95
CA LEU A 133 -15.77 -7.60 -13.86
C LEU A 133 -16.49 -7.92 -12.54
N ILE A 134 -16.32 -7.10 -11.52
CA ILE A 134 -17.05 -7.23 -10.24
C ILE A 134 -18.45 -6.63 -10.45
N SER A 135 -19.34 -7.43 -11.02
CA SER A 135 -20.71 -7.01 -11.37
C SER A 135 -21.62 -6.76 -10.18
N THR A 136 -21.23 -7.16 -8.97
CA THR A 136 -22.05 -7.03 -7.76
C THR A 136 -21.25 -6.46 -6.59
N LYS A 137 -21.69 -5.31 -6.07
CA LYS A 137 -21.22 -4.78 -4.77
C LYS A 137 -22.17 -5.24 -3.68
N LYS A 138 -21.66 -5.97 -2.68
CA LYS A 138 -22.43 -6.30 -1.48
C LYS A 138 -22.31 -5.13 -0.50
N VAL A 139 -23.43 -4.55 -0.13
CA VAL A 139 -23.51 -3.49 0.89
C VAL A 139 -24.21 -4.06 2.11
N SER A 140 -23.64 -3.89 3.29
CA SER A 140 -24.22 -4.35 4.55
C SER A 140 -24.50 -3.16 5.45
N PHE A 141 -25.71 -3.07 5.99
CA PHE A 141 -26.13 -2.06 6.94
C PHE A 141 -26.41 -2.71 8.29
N ASP A 142 -25.81 -2.20 9.36
CA ASP A 142 -26.17 -2.56 10.72
C ASP A 142 -27.39 -1.74 11.14
N LEU A 143 -28.48 -2.43 11.43
CA LEU A 143 -29.76 -1.80 11.78
C LEU A 143 -29.91 -1.70 13.30
N LYS A 144 -30.27 -0.52 13.80
CA LYS A 144 -30.59 -0.32 15.24
C LYS A 144 -31.87 -1.02 15.68
N LYS A 145 -32.75 -1.31 14.75
CA LYS A 145 -34.03 -2.01 14.97
C LYS A 145 -34.38 -2.82 13.72
N ASN A 146 -35.17 -3.87 13.88
CA ASN A 146 -35.73 -4.56 12.73
C ASN A 146 -36.68 -3.61 11.99
N ILE A 147 -36.50 -3.52 10.67
CA ILE A 147 -37.29 -2.71 9.77
C ILE A 147 -37.95 -3.60 8.72
N GLU A 148 -39.10 -3.22 8.21
CA GLU A 148 -39.61 -3.77 6.95
C GLU A 148 -38.77 -3.24 5.80
N ILE A 149 -38.41 -4.12 4.85
CA ILE A 149 -37.59 -3.74 3.73
C ILE A 149 -38.38 -2.83 2.79
N PRO A 150 -37.93 -1.58 2.56
CA PRO A 150 -38.59 -0.67 1.62
C PRO A 150 -38.66 -1.30 0.21
N LYS A 151 -39.79 -1.06 -0.49
CA LYS A 151 -40.04 -1.62 -1.83
C LYS A 151 -38.94 -1.23 -2.84
N GLU A 152 -38.36 -0.04 -2.67
CA GLU A 152 -37.28 0.49 -3.51
C GLU A 152 -36.00 -0.33 -3.42
N LEU A 153 -35.81 -1.06 -2.31
CA LEU A 153 -34.61 -1.90 -2.09
C LEU A 153 -34.79 -3.33 -2.62
N LEU A 154 -35.99 -3.75 -2.97
CA LEU A 154 -36.26 -5.10 -3.47
C LEU A 154 -35.47 -5.44 -4.75
N LYS A 155 -35.16 -4.45 -5.58
CA LYS A 155 -34.35 -4.59 -6.79
C LYS A 155 -32.86 -4.95 -6.53
N PHE A 156 -32.41 -4.85 -5.28
CA PHE A 156 -31.04 -5.16 -4.86
C PHE A 156 -30.96 -6.48 -4.08
N ASN A 157 -31.90 -7.41 -4.27
CA ASN A 157 -31.95 -8.69 -3.59
C ASN A 157 -31.66 -8.61 -2.08
N PRO A 158 -32.45 -7.86 -1.32
CA PRO A 158 -32.18 -7.61 0.08
C PRO A 158 -32.30 -8.88 0.92
N ILE A 159 -31.30 -9.14 1.77
CA ILE A 159 -31.33 -10.19 2.78
C ILE A 159 -31.24 -9.56 4.15
N LEU A 160 -32.25 -9.75 4.99
CA LEU A 160 -32.27 -9.29 6.37
C LEU A 160 -31.95 -10.45 7.31
N SER A 161 -30.86 -10.34 8.07
CA SER A 161 -30.47 -11.34 9.08
C SER A 161 -29.82 -10.66 10.30
N ASN A 162 -30.23 -11.04 11.51
CA ASN A 162 -29.62 -10.58 12.76
C ASN A 162 -29.33 -9.08 12.83
N HIS A 163 -30.32 -8.22 12.53
CA HIS A 163 -30.19 -6.76 12.48
C HIS A 163 -29.21 -6.25 11.40
N LYS A 164 -28.90 -7.07 10.39
CA LYS A 164 -28.10 -6.66 9.24
C LYS A 164 -28.92 -6.79 7.96
N LEU A 165 -28.95 -5.72 7.19
CA LEU A 165 -29.50 -5.71 5.83
C LEU A 165 -28.36 -5.80 4.83
N HIS A 166 -28.35 -6.85 4.03
CA HIS A 166 -27.42 -7.05 2.93
C HIS A 166 -28.13 -6.77 1.62
N LEU A 167 -27.48 -5.99 0.75
CA LEU A 167 -27.90 -5.70 -0.62
C LEU A 167 -26.83 -6.20 -1.60
N SER A 168 -27.22 -6.76 -2.73
CA SER A 168 -26.30 -7.26 -3.77
C SER A 168 -26.81 -6.95 -5.17
#